data_12d145e39962fffd8aacc60bcca12e90
#
_entry.id   12d145e39962fffd8aacc60bcca12e90
#
_cell.length_a   1.000
_cell.length_b   1.000
_cell.length_c   1.000
_cell.angle_alpha   90.00
_cell.angle_beta   90.00
_cell.angle_gamma   90.00
#
_symmetry.space_group_name_H-M   'P 1'
#
loop_
_entity.id
_entity.type
_entity.pdbx_description
1 polymer ?
#
loop_
_entity_poly.entity_id
_entity_poly.type
_entity_poly.pdbx_seq_one_letter_code
_entity_poly.pdbx_strand_id
1 'polypeptide(L)'
;QEIGHISDIDYEFRKIYEGYVAQHIPKTTRHLYITALDRLKQHAIQKSMKTFPGRVACQWQYEDRIFFIPYHPDETVEKAFDSVRGNPNMVWDFSVSCSRHLKQQIFLVLNSILKMDQPSRLREYRLTGLQYLFQFCAERNVDDLEKLEQNQIAEFGKFLSENIANTQKVQKISGILDYSRKQIFLSGKTIHWNANVWYLERFHFPEEKLNLSGPIKTISFLDVTQKENREVLQAYMKYELGVSEDAVSAAEDRFYHIRDFLVALEKLNCSVLDCTEEQMELYLKELQEKEISAKTFNIYISRLVHFYSFLAAHGYPVRIPFEPAYYTKKEVPIHHDRSVPEQISREILEKLGNFPEHLRIMFLHVWGT
;
A
#
# COMPACT_ATOMS: atom_id res chain seq x y z
N GLN A 1 -32.83 -4.14 -31.80
CA GLN A 1 -32.79 -2.93 -30.94
C GLN A 1 -32.75 -1.72 -31.84
N GLU A 2 -33.77 -0.87 -31.79
CA GLU A 2 -33.77 0.39 -32.53
C GLU A 2 -32.89 1.39 -31.76
N ILE A 3 -31.91 1.99 -32.46
CA ILE A 3 -31.11 3.07 -31.90
C ILE A 3 -31.75 4.37 -32.35
N GLY A 4 -32.29 5.10 -31.39
CA GLY A 4 -32.83 6.44 -31.64
C GLY A 4 -31.73 7.52 -31.75
N HIS A 5 -30.63 7.33 -31.03
CA HIS A 5 -29.54 8.30 -31.01
C HIS A 5 -28.17 7.61 -30.80
N ILE A 6 -27.08 8.25 -31.24
CA ILE A 6 -25.71 7.73 -31.09
C ILE A 6 -25.32 7.53 -29.61
N SER A 7 -25.92 8.32 -28.68
CA SER A 7 -25.72 8.11 -27.25
C SER A 7 -26.14 6.74 -26.76
N ASP A 8 -27.08 6.09 -27.44
CA ASP A 8 -27.65 4.81 -27.05
C ASP A 8 -26.73 3.63 -27.39
N ILE A 9 -25.65 3.88 -28.14
CA ILE A 9 -24.61 2.92 -28.40
C ILE A 9 -23.80 2.71 -27.13
N ASP A 10 -24.10 1.65 -26.43
CA ASP A 10 -23.34 1.17 -25.27
C ASP A 10 -22.56 -0.11 -25.61
N TYR A 11 -21.95 -0.74 -24.59
CA TYR A 11 -21.22 -1.97 -24.78
C TYR A 11 -22.10 -3.16 -25.15
N GLU A 12 -23.32 -3.25 -24.64
CA GLU A 12 -24.27 -4.32 -24.98
C GLU A 12 -24.72 -4.21 -26.45
N PHE A 13 -25.03 -3.01 -26.92
CA PHE A 13 -25.28 -2.80 -28.33
C PHE A 13 -24.09 -3.18 -29.19
N ARG A 14 -22.88 -2.82 -28.77
CA ARG A 14 -21.63 -3.18 -29.48
C ARG A 14 -21.50 -4.68 -29.62
N LYS A 15 -21.78 -5.48 -28.58
CA LYS A 15 -21.78 -6.95 -28.62
C LYS A 15 -22.76 -7.50 -29.64
N ILE A 16 -23.99 -6.97 -29.66
CA ILE A 16 -25.02 -7.38 -30.62
C ILE A 16 -24.56 -7.07 -32.05
N TYR A 17 -23.98 -5.89 -32.25
CA TYR A 17 -23.43 -5.49 -33.54
C TYR A 17 -22.23 -6.38 -33.98
N GLU A 18 -21.34 -6.73 -33.06
CA GLU A 18 -20.27 -7.70 -33.35
C GLU A 18 -20.81 -9.05 -33.78
N GLY A 19 -21.86 -9.56 -33.15
CA GLY A 19 -22.53 -10.78 -33.51
C GLY A 19 -23.12 -10.70 -34.93
N TYR A 20 -23.79 -9.60 -35.28
CA TYR A 20 -24.32 -9.34 -36.61
C TYR A 20 -23.21 -9.29 -37.68
N VAL A 21 -22.15 -8.51 -37.41
CA VAL A 21 -20.99 -8.40 -38.30
C VAL A 21 -20.31 -9.76 -38.50
N ALA A 22 -20.23 -10.58 -37.45
CA ALA A 22 -19.64 -11.91 -37.52
C ALA A 22 -20.44 -12.88 -38.47
N GLN A 23 -21.74 -12.68 -38.55
CA GLN A 23 -22.59 -13.51 -39.43
C GLN A 23 -22.63 -13.05 -40.87
N HIS A 24 -22.57 -11.74 -41.15
CA HIS A 24 -22.85 -11.18 -42.47
C HIS A 24 -21.62 -10.62 -43.19
N ILE A 25 -20.49 -10.40 -42.49
CA ILE A 25 -19.29 -9.74 -43.04
C ILE A 25 -18.11 -10.72 -43.10
N PRO A 26 -17.32 -10.73 -44.20
CA PRO A 26 -16.11 -11.56 -44.31
C PRO A 26 -15.11 -11.29 -43.20
N LYS A 27 -14.47 -12.34 -42.67
CA LYS A 27 -13.55 -12.28 -41.53
C LYS A 27 -12.46 -11.22 -41.65
N THR A 28 -11.98 -10.99 -42.87
CA THR A 28 -10.91 -10.04 -43.20
C THR A 28 -11.27 -8.56 -42.94
N THR A 29 -12.57 -8.22 -43.07
CA THR A 29 -13.07 -6.83 -42.98
C THR A 29 -13.88 -6.53 -41.75
N ARG A 30 -14.23 -7.54 -40.93
CA ARG A 30 -15.04 -7.37 -39.71
C ARG A 30 -14.51 -6.28 -38.79
N HIS A 31 -13.19 -6.25 -38.57
CA HIS A 31 -12.54 -5.27 -37.72
C HIS A 31 -12.79 -3.82 -38.18
N LEU A 32 -12.93 -3.57 -39.49
CA LEU A 32 -13.20 -2.24 -39.98
C LEU A 32 -14.59 -1.73 -39.56
N TYR A 33 -15.59 -2.62 -39.61
CA TYR A 33 -16.96 -2.28 -39.22
C TYR A 33 -17.05 -1.99 -37.71
N ILE A 34 -16.41 -2.82 -36.87
CA ILE A 34 -16.38 -2.62 -35.44
C ILE A 34 -15.64 -1.34 -35.10
N THR A 35 -14.47 -1.09 -35.66
CA THR A 35 -13.70 0.14 -35.47
C THR A 35 -14.48 1.36 -35.94
N ALA A 36 -15.27 1.27 -37.04
CA ALA A 36 -16.09 2.36 -37.50
C ALA A 36 -17.20 2.72 -36.48
N LEU A 37 -17.85 1.71 -35.87
CA LEU A 37 -18.83 1.91 -34.81
C LEU A 37 -18.18 2.60 -33.58
N ASP A 38 -17.05 2.09 -33.11
CA ASP A 38 -16.33 2.63 -31.96
C ASP A 38 -15.90 4.09 -32.20
N ARG A 39 -15.38 4.42 -33.38
CA ARG A 39 -15.03 5.79 -33.78
C ARG A 39 -16.25 6.72 -33.85
N LEU A 40 -17.38 6.23 -34.36
CA LEU A 40 -18.61 7.00 -34.41
C LEU A 40 -19.09 7.35 -33.00
N LYS A 41 -19.10 6.38 -32.08
CA LYS A 41 -19.45 6.59 -30.67
C LYS A 41 -18.48 7.55 -30.01
N GLN A 42 -17.17 7.36 -30.20
CA GLN A 42 -16.15 8.22 -29.61
C GLN A 42 -16.27 9.68 -30.11
N HIS A 43 -16.51 9.88 -31.41
CA HIS A 43 -16.76 11.22 -31.96
C HIS A 43 -17.97 11.89 -31.32
N ALA A 44 -19.06 11.13 -31.11
CA ALA A 44 -20.25 11.63 -30.44
C ALA A 44 -19.97 12.04 -29.00
N ILE A 45 -19.20 11.26 -28.24
CA ILE A 45 -18.76 11.58 -26.88
C ILE A 45 -17.96 12.89 -26.88
N GLN A 46 -16.94 13.00 -27.75
CA GLN A 46 -16.09 14.19 -27.85
C GLN A 46 -16.90 15.46 -28.22
N LYS A 47 -17.86 15.31 -29.14
CA LYS A 47 -18.77 16.41 -29.49
C LYS A 47 -19.64 16.81 -28.29
N SER A 48 -20.20 15.87 -27.56
CA SER A 48 -21.03 16.08 -26.37
C SER A 48 -20.24 16.78 -25.25
N MET A 49 -18.98 16.42 -25.04
CA MET A 49 -18.10 17.01 -24.02
C MET A 49 -17.84 18.52 -24.22
N LYS A 50 -18.12 19.08 -25.39
CA LYS A 50 -18.02 20.54 -25.63
C LYS A 50 -19.09 21.34 -24.89
N THR A 51 -20.17 20.73 -24.46
CA THR A 51 -21.29 21.38 -23.74
C THR A 51 -21.28 20.97 -22.26
N PHE A 52 -21.82 21.83 -21.38
CA PHE A 52 -21.98 21.50 -19.96
C PHE A 52 -22.90 20.27 -19.75
N PRO A 53 -24.12 20.23 -20.31
CA PRO A 53 -24.99 19.06 -20.19
C PRO A 53 -24.34 17.79 -20.72
N GLY A 54 -23.61 17.88 -21.84
CA GLY A 54 -22.90 16.75 -22.42
C GLY A 54 -21.75 16.24 -21.53
N ARG A 55 -21.01 17.12 -20.87
CA ARG A 55 -19.99 16.71 -19.89
C ARG A 55 -20.60 15.94 -18.72
N VAL A 56 -21.74 16.40 -18.21
CA VAL A 56 -22.45 15.69 -17.14
C VAL A 56 -22.95 14.32 -17.63
N ALA A 57 -23.53 14.26 -18.83
CA ALA A 57 -24.07 13.03 -19.41
C ALA A 57 -22.97 12.00 -19.75
N CYS A 58 -21.79 12.47 -20.16
CA CYS A 58 -20.65 11.61 -20.51
C CYS A 58 -19.71 11.36 -19.31
N GLN A 59 -20.10 11.74 -18.08
CA GLN A 59 -19.27 11.52 -16.91
C GLN A 59 -19.03 10.01 -16.70
N TRP A 60 -17.76 9.65 -16.55
CA TRP A 60 -17.34 8.31 -16.22
C TRP A 60 -17.68 7.99 -14.75
N GLN A 61 -18.65 7.08 -14.55
CA GLN A 61 -19.18 6.70 -13.24
C GLN A 61 -19.27 5.17 -13.13
N TYR A 62 -19.20 4.64 -11.89
CA TYR A 62 -19.26 3.19 -11.67
C TYR A 62 -20.67 2.64 -11.41
N GLU A 63 -21.62 3.42 -11.01
CA GLU A 63 -23.03 3.15 -10.61
C GLU A 63 -23.68 1.95 -11.32
N ASP A 64 -23.28 0.73 -10.99
CA ASP A 64 -23.79 -0.53 -11.54
C ASP A 64 -23.78 -0.61 -13.08
N ARG A 65 -22.73 -0.07 -13.68
CA ARG A 65 -22.56 0.02 -15.13
C ARG A 65 -21.43 -0.86 -15.64
N ILE A 66 -21.54 -1.19 -16.92
CA ILE A 66 -20.44 -1.79 -17.69
C ILE A 66 -19.73 -0.66 -18.41
N PHE A 67 -18.40 -0.57 -18.19
CA PHE A 67 -17.55 0.41 -18.87
C PHE A 67 -16.74 -0.25 -19.97
N PHE A 68 -16.69 0.39 -21.10
CA PHE A 68 -15.80 0.05 -22.20
C PHE A 68 -14.75 1.16 -22.35
N ILE A 69 -13.48 0.85 -22.03
CA ILE A 69 -12.40 1.85 -21.97
C ILE A 69 -12.28 2.70 -23.26
N PRO A 70 -12.38 2.14 -24.48
CA PRO A 70 -12.39 2.93 -25.71
C PRO A 70 -13.50 4.01 -25.79
N TYR A 71 -14.53 3.91 -24.96
CA TYR A 71 -15.57 4.93 -24.84
C TYR A 71 -15.33 5.90 -23.68
N HIS A 72 -14.12 5.96 -23.15
CA HIS A 72 -13.76 6.89 -22.12
C HIS A 72 -13.85 8.35 -22.63
N PRO A 73 -14.44 9.29 -21.86
CA PRO A 73 -14.61 10.68 -22.28
C PRO A 73 -13.30 11.48 -22.40
N ASP A 74 -12.23 11.04 -21.73
CA ASP A 74 -10.91 11.66 -21.82
C ASP A 74 -10.15 11.12 -23.05
N GLU A 75 -9.83 12.00 -23.99
CA GLU A 75 -9.11 11.64 -25.22
C GLU A 75 -7.75 11.02 -24.99
N THR A 76 -7.06 11.39 -23.90
CA THR A 76 -5.72 10.83 -23.62
C THR A 76 -5.82 9.37 -23.21
N VAL A 77 -6.87 9.02 -22.47
CA VAL A 77 -7.18 7.64 -22.10
C VAL A 77 -7.61 6.84 -23.31
N GLU A 78 -8.52 7.36 -24.11
CA GLU A 78 -9.02 6.72 -25.33
C GLU A 78 -7.86 6.42 -26.29
N LYS A 79 -7.04 7.41 -26.63
CA LYS A 79 -5.89 7.25 -27.52
C LYS A 79 -4.85 6.23 -27.01
N ALA A 80 -4.69 6.11 -25.70
CA ALA A 80 -3.78 5.12 -25.12
C ALA A 80 -4.19 3.68 -25.44
N PHE A 81 -5.44 3.43 -25.78
CA PHE A 81 -5.99 2.10 -26.13
C PHE A 81 -6.33 1.94 -27.60
N ASP A 82 -6.26 2.97 -28.42
CA ASP A 82 -6.61 2.93 -29.85
C ASP A 82 -5.74 1.95 -30.65
N SER A 83 -4.50 1.74 -30.24
CA SER A 83 -3.55 0.80 -30.88
C SER A 83 -3.60 -0.63 -30.35
N VAL A 84 -4.36 -0.90 -29.28
CA VAL A 84 -4.35 -2.20 -28.58
C VAL A 84 -5.44 -3.11 -29.11
N ARG A 85 -5.10 -3.99 -30.04
CA ARG A 85 -6.00 -5.01 -30.54
C ARG A 85 -6.14 -6.17 -29.55
N GLY A 86 -7.40 -6.49 -29.17
CA GLY A 86 -7.70 -7.70 -28.39
C GLY A 86 -7.28 -7.65 -26.93
N ASN A 87 -7.17 -6.46 -26.33
CA ASN A 87 -6.90 -6.34 -24.90
C ASN A 87 -8.12 -6.82 -24.08
N PRO A 88 -8.01 -7.91 -23.30
CA PRO A 88 -9.13 -8.44 -22.51
C PRO A 88 -9.60 -7.49 -21.40
N ASN A 89 -8.77 -6.51 -21.01
CA ASN A 89 -9.04 -5.61 -19.91
C ASN A 89 -9.78 -4.32 -20.32
N MET A 90 -10.35 -4.28 -21.53
CA MET A 90 -11.08 -3.10 -22.00
C MET A 90 -12.46 -2.94 -21.38
N VAL A 91 -13.05 -4.02 -20.88
CA VAL A 91 -14.42 -4.05 -20.32
C VAL A 91 -14.35 -4.17 -18.82
N TRP A 92 -15.08 -3.29 -18.12
CA TRP A 92 -15.20 -3.26 -16.67
C TRP A 92 -16.66 -3.35 -16.27
N ASP A 93 -17.01 -4.46 -15.61
CA ASP A 93 -18.38 -4.75 -15.19
C ASP A 93 -18.54 -4.48 -13.69
N PHE A 94 -19.16 -3.34 -13.36
CA PHE A 94 -19.50 -2.97 -11.98
C PHE A 94 -20.92 -3.41 -11.59
N SER A 95 -21.66 -4.12 -12.46
CA SER A 95 -22.96 -4.70 -12.10
C SER A 95 -22.83 -5.94 -11.20
N VAL A 96 -21.61 -6.48 -11.06
CA VAL A 96 -21.29 -7.60 -10.15
C VAL A 96 -21.79 -7.31 -8.74
N SER A 97 -22.41 -8.33 -8.11
CA SER A 97 -22.91 -8.22 -6.73
C SER A 97 -21.76 -8.17 -5.73
N CYS A 98 -21.48 -6.99 -5.18
CA CYS A 98 -20.52 -6.75 -4.10
C CYS A 98 -20.82 -5.41 -3.44
N SER A 99 -20.09 -5.07 -2.37
CA SER A 99 -20.33 -3.83 -1.65
C SER A 99 -20.07 -2.58 -2.53
N ARG A 100 -20.86 -1.54 -2.30
CA ARG A 100 -20.68 -0.24 -2.98
C ARG A 100 -19.29 0.35 -2.64
N HIS A 101 -18.81 0.14 -1.44
CA HIS A 101 -17.51 0.64 -1.01
C HIS A 101 -16.37 0.01 -1.81
N LEU A 102 -16.38 -1.31 -2.00
CA LEU A 102 -15.41 -2.01 -2.85
C LEU A 102 -15.45 -1.46 -4.29
N LYS A 103 -16.64 -1.31 -4.87
CA LYS A 103 -16.80 -0.73 -6.23
C LYS A 103 -16.17 0.66 -6.33
N GLN A 104 -16.36 1.52 -5.32
CA GLN A 104 -15.74 2.84 -5.26
C GLN A 104 -14.21 2.77 -5.24
N GLN A 105 -13.65 1.88 -4.40
CA GLN A 105 -12.20 1.69 -4.31
C GLN A 105 -11.63 1.18 -5.63
N ILE A 106 -12.22 0.15 -6.23
CA ILE A 106 -11.78 -0.40 -7.52
C ILE A 106 -11.87 0.67 -8.62
N PHE A 107 -12.97 1.42 -8.68
CA PHE A 107 -13.15 2.48 -9.67
C PHE A 107 -12.12 3.61 -9.51
N LEU A 108 -11.80 3.98 -8.28
CA LEU A 108 -10.75 4.96 -7.98
C LEU A 108 -9.39 4.47 -8.50
N VAL A 109 -9.03 3.22 -8.21
CA VAL A 109 -7.77 2.63 -8.66
C VAL A 109 -7.74 2.50 -10.18
N LEU A 110 -8.84 2.08 -10.81
CA LEU A 110 -8.98 2.04 -12.27
C LEU A 110 -8.69 3.41 -12.89
N ASN A 111 -9.33 4.47 -12.40
CA ASN A 111 -9.08 5.82 -12.90
C ASN A 111 -7.64 6.29 -12.68
N SER A 112 -7.02 5.93 -11.55
CA SER A 112 -5.60 6.21 -11.30
C SER A 112 -4.71 5.54 -12.35
N ILE A 113 -4.94 4.26 -12.66
CA ILE A 113 -4.17 3.52 -13.67
C ILE A 113 -4.34 4.13 -15.07
N LEU A 114 -5.58 4.53 -15.41
CA LEU A 114 -5.89 5.08 -16.74
C LEU A 114 -5.25 6.46 -16.97
N LYS A 115 -5.23 7.31 -15.94
CA LYS A 115 -4.71 8.68 -16.01
C LYS A 115 -3.21 8.80 -15.83
N MET A 116 -2.57 7.79 -15.24
CA MET A 116 -1.14 7.83 -14.97
C MET A 116 -0.32 7.67 -16.26
N ASP A 117 0.68 8.55 -16.43
CA ASP A 117 1.68 8.37 -17.47
C ASP A 117 2.60 7.20 -17.08
N GLN A 118 2.51 6.13 -17.83
CA GLN A 118 3.24 4.89 -17.58
C GLN A 118 3.37 4.05 -18.86
N PRO A 119 4.39 3.17 -18.96
CA PRO A 119 4.55 2.27 -20.07
C PRO A 119 3.30 1.39 -20.29
N SER A 120 2.86 1.23 -21.53
CA SER A 120 1.64 0.46 -21.91
C SER A 120 1.62 -0.94 -21.31
N ARG A 121 2.77 -1.62 -21.27
CA ARG A 121 2.89 -2.97 -20.71
C ARG A 121 2.65 -3.00 -19.18
N LEU A 122 3.11 -1.99 -18.46
CA LEU A 122 2.86 -1.86 -17.01
C LEU A 122 1.38 -1.57 -16.76
N ARG A 123 0.77 -0.69 -17.57
CA ARG A 123 -0.67 -0.41 -17.53
C ARG A 123 -1.49 -1.69 -17.74
N GLU A 124 -1.14 -2.50 -18.73
CA GLU A 124 -1.79 -3.79 -18.99
C GLU A 124 -1.72 -4.74 -17.79
N TYR A 125 -0.53 -4.89 -17.16
CA TYR A 125 -0.38 -5.72 -15.97
C TYR A 125 -1.22 -5.21 -14.79
N ARG A 126 -1.27 -3.90 -14.58
CA ARG A 126 -2.07 -3.29 -13.53
C ARG A 126 -3.57 -3.48 -13.77
N LEU A 127 -4.05 -3.27 -14.99
CA LEU A 127 -5.45 -3.51 -15.35
C LEU A 127 -5.83 -4.97 -15.19
N THR A 128 -5.00 -5.90 -15.68
CA THR A 128 -5.21 -7.34 -15.51
C THR A 128 -5.24 -7.70 -14.02
N GLY A 129 -4.27 -7.23 -13.25
CA GLY A 129 -4.21 -7.49 -11.81
C GLY A 129 -5.44 -6.95 -11.07
N LEU A 130 -5.87 -5.74 -11.40
CA LEU A 130 -7.03 -5.10 -10.79
C LEU A 130 -8.34 -5.87 -11.10
N GLN A 131 -8.50 -6.44 -12.31
CA GLN A 131 -9.64 -7.29 -12.63
C GLN A 131 -9.66 -8.55 -11.77
N TYR A 132 -8.51 -9.25 -11.63
CA TYR A 132 -8.42 -10.41 -10.75
C TYR A 132 -8.65 -10.04 -9.28
N LEU A 133 -8.13 -8.90 -8.82
CA LEU A 133 -8.37 -8.40 -7.46
C LEU A 133 -9.85 -8.11 -7.23
N PHE A 134 -10.52 -7.47 -8.19
CA PHE A 134 -11.95 -7.19 -8.10
C PHE A 134 -12.77 -8.48 -8.05
N GLN A 135 -12.48 -9.44 -8.95
CA GLN A 135 -13.13 -10.74 -8.95
C GLN A 135 -12.94 -11.49 -7.62
N PHE A 136 -11.70 -11.59 -7.14
CA PHE A 136 -11.38 -12.22 -5.85
C PHE A 136 -12.17 -11.60 -4.71
N CYS A 137 -12.16 -10.27 -4.61
CA CYS A 137 -12.85 -9.56 -3.54
C CYS A 137 -14.38 -9.74 -3.61
N ALA A 138 -14.96 -9.74 -4.81
CA ALA A 138 -16.39 -9.98 -5.00
C ALA A 138 -16.79 -11.40 -4.60
N GLU A 139 -16.01 -12.42 -5.00
CA GLU A 139 -16.25 -13.83 -4.65
C GLU A 139 -16.08 -14.11 -3.15
N ARG A 140 -15.20 -13.37 -2.46
CA ARG A 140 -14.89 -13.54 -1.02
C ARG A 140 -15.64 -12.55 -0.11
N ASN A 141 -16.55 -11.73 -0.66
CA ASN A 141 -17.29 -10.70 0.07
C ASN A 141 -16.36 -9.76 0.85
N VAL A 142 -15.24 -9.37 0.25
CA VAL A 142 -14.34 -8.35 0.79
C VAL A 142 -14.94 -6.98 0.52
N ASP A 143 -15.13 -6.20 1.58
CA ASP A 143 -15.76 -4.87 1.48
C ASP A 143 -14.75 -3.72 1.35
N ASP A 144 -13.51 -3.94 1.86
CA ASP A 144 -12.51 -2.88 1.97
C ASP A 144 -11.10 -3.41 1.72
N LEU A 145 -10.45 -2.92 0.66
CA LEU A 145 -9.08 -3.31 0.29
C LEU A 145 -8.03 -2.89 1.33
N GLU A 146 -8.28 -1.81 2.07
CA GLU A 146 -7.35 -1.33 3.09
C GLU A 146 -7.37 -2.19 4.35
N LYS A 147 -8.42 -3.01 4.54
CA LYS A 147 -8.60 -3.89 5.72
C LYS A 147 -8.31 -5.36 5.45
N LEU A 148 -7.90 -5.72 4.22
CA LEU A 148 -7.50 -7.09 3.93
C LEU A 148 -6.41 -7.56 4.90
N GLU A 149 -6.60 -8.73 5.46
CA GLU A 149 -5.69 -9.36 6.41
C GLU A 149 -4.65 -10.24 5.72
N GLN A 150 -3.61 -10.64 6.44
CA GLN A 150 -2.49 -11.40 5.89
C GLN A 150 -2.92 -12.75 5.26
N ASN A 151 -3.88 -13.44 5.87
CA ASN A 151 -4.45 -14.68 5.32
C ASN A 151 -5.15 -14.45 3.99
N GLN A 152 -5.96 -13.40 3.87
CA GLN A 152 -6.66 -13.02 2.62
C GLN A 152 -5.67 -12.60 1.52
N ILE A 153 -4.56 -11.94 1.90
CA ILE A 153 -3.49 -11.60 0.97
C ILE A 153 -2.83 -12.88 0.42
N ALA A 154 -2.57 -13.86 1.29
CA ALA A 154 -2.04 -15.15 0.88
C ALA A 154 -3.02 -15.93 -0.01
N GLU A 155 -4.32 -15.88 0.29
CA GLU A 155 -5.38 -16.48 -0.54
C GLU A 155 -5.45 -15.81 -1.91
N PHE A 156 -5.32 -14.48 -2.00
CA PHE A 156 -5.24 -13.79 -3.29
C PHE A 156 -4.05 -14.25 -4.12
N GLY A 157 -2.88 -14.44 -3.50
CA GLY A 157 -1.70 -15.01 -4.18
C GLY A 157 -1.96 -16.41 -4.76
N LYS A 158 -2.66 -17.28 -4.02
CA LYS A 158 -3.09 -18.61 -4.50
C LYS A 158 -4.08 -18.48 -5.65
N PHE A 159 -5.11 -17.64 -5.49
CA PHE A 159 -6.10 -17.35 -6.52
C PHE A 159 -5.46 -16.91 -7.85
N LEU A 160 -4.47 -16.02 -7.81
CA LEU A 160 -3.73 -15.63 -9.02
C LEU A 160 -2.99 -16.82 -9.64
N SER A 161 -2.36 -17.67 -8.85
CA SER A 161 -1.61 -18.84 -9.34
C SER A 161 -2.50 -19.91 -9.95
N GLU A 162 -3.73 -20.05 -9.46
CA GLU A 162 -4.72 -20.98 -10.00
C GLU A 162 -5.34 -20.51 -11.32
N ASN A 163 -5.52 -19.19 -11.47
CA ASN A 163 -6.17 -18.61 -12.66
C ASN A 163 -5.20 -18.19 -13.76
N ILE A 164 -3.90 -18.13 -13.49
CA ILE A 164 -2.89 -17.67 -14.45
C ILE A 164 -1.78 -18.71 -14.57
N ALA A 165 -1.72 -19.38 -15.71
CA ALA A 165 -0.70 -20.41 -15.96
C ALA A 165 0.75 -19.90 -16.02
N ASN A 166 0.96 -18.61 -16.35
CA ASN A 166 2.28 -18.02 -16.49
C ASN A 166 2.78 -17.40 -15.17
N THR A 167 3.72 -18.08 -14.49
CA THR A 167 4.29 -17.66 -13.21
C THR A 167 4.95 -16.26 -13.26
N GLN A 168 5.61 -15.91 -14.36
CA GLN A 168 6.20 -14.57 -14.53
C GLN A 168 5.13 -13.48 -14.61
N LYS A 169 3.98 -13.80 -15.20
CA LYS A 169 2.83 -12.89 -15.23
C LYS A 169 2.23 -12.72 -13.83
N VAL A 170 2.10 -13.80 -13.06
CA VAL A 170 1.67 -13.75 -11.65
C VAL A 170 2.55 -12.80 -10.83
N GLN A 171 3.87 -12.93 -10.92
CA GLN A 171 4.81 -12.06 -10.20
C GLN A 171 4.64 -10.56 -10.55
N LYS A 172 4.37 -10.25 -11.83
CA LYS A 172 4.17 -8.86 -12.28
C LYS A 172 2.83 -8.27 -11.85
N ILE A 173 1.84 -9.11 -11.65
CA ILE A 173 0.48 -8.72 -11.27
C ILE A 173 0.30 -8.69 -9.76
N SER A 174 1.01 -9.52 -9.00
CA SER A 174 0.84 -9.67 -7.53
C SER A 174 0.96 -8.35 -6.76
N GLY A 175 1.77 -7.41 -7.23
CA GLY A 175 1.90 -6.08 -6.62
C GLY A 175 0.68 -5.16 -6.77
N ILE A 176 -0.40 -5.61 -7.42
CA ILE A 176 -1.60 -4.78 -7.63
C ILE A 176 -2.31 -4.42 -6.34
N LEU A 177 -2.31 -5.32 -5.35
CA LEU A 177 -2.95 -5.05 -4.07
C LEU A 177 -2.28 -3.90 -3.32
N ASP A 178 -0.94 -3.93 -3.22
CA ASP A 178 -0.18 -2.85 -2.56
C ASP A 178 -0.33 -1.53 -3.32
N TYR A 179 -0.29 -1.59 -4.67
CA TYR A 179 -0.55 -0.43 -5.50
C TYR A 179 -1.96 0.13 -5.25
N SER A 180 -2.98 -0.73 -5.18
CA SER A 180 -4.37 -0.32 -4.95
C SER A 180 -4.55 0.32 -3.59
N ARG A 181 -4.05 -0.30 -2.54
CA ARG A 181 -4.07 0.24 -1.17
C ARG A 181 -3.40 1.61 -1.11
N LYS A 182 -2.23 1.74 -1.73
CA LYS A 182 -1.51 3.01 -1.79
C LYS A 182 -2.34 4.09 -2.47
N GLN A 183 -2.93 3.82 -3.63
CA GLN A 183 -3.76 4.79 -4.35
C GLN A 183 -4.98 5.21 -3.53
N ILE A 184 -5.65 4.28 -2.86
CA ILE A 184 -6.82 4.55 -2.02
C ILE A 184 -6.41 5.43 -0.83
N PHE A 185 -5.37 5.04 -0.10
CA PHE A 185 -4.89 5.76 1.07
C PHE A 185 -4.45 7.19 0.75
N LEU A 186 -3.75 7.38 -0.38
CA LEU A 186 -3.25 8.70 -0.79
C LEU A 186 -4.35 9.62 -1.34
N SER A 187 -5.40 9.06 -1.94
CA SER A 187 -6.48 9.84 -2.54
C SER A 187 -7.58 10.26 -1.56
N GLY A 188 -7.62 9.68 -0.37
CA GLY A 188 -8.60 9.99 0.67
C GLY A 188 -8.58 11.47 1.07
N LYS A 189 -9.74 12.07 1.36
CA LYS A 189 -9.82 13.43 1.90
C LYS A 189 -9.23 13.54 3.30
N THR A 190 -9.36 12.48 4.08
CA THR A 190 -8.81 12.32 5.44
C THR A 190 -7.86 11.13 5.48
N ILE A 191 -7.03 11.06 6.51
CA ILE A 191 -6.16 9.91 6.74
C ILE A 191 -7.02 8.74 7.23
N HIS A 192 -6.87 7.59 6.58
CA HIS A 192 -7.58 6.35 6.93
C HIS A 192 -6.83 5.60 8.05
N TRP A 193 -6.96 6.08 9.28
CA TRP A 193 -6.26 5.57 10.46
C TRP A 193 -6.55 4.10 10.80
N ASN A 194 -7.62 3.53 10.26
CA ASN A 194 -8.00 2.13 10.42
C ASN A 194 -7.56 1.23 9.26
N ALA A 195 -6.74 1.74 8.34
CA ALA A 195 -6.13 0.96 7.28
C ALA A 195 -5.01 0.06 7.85
N ASN A 196 -4.89 -1.16 7.35
CA ASN A 196 -3.86 -2.10 7.82
C ASN A 196 -2.44 -1.75 7.35
N VAL A 197 -2.31 -0.85 6.37
CA VAL A 197 -1.02 -0.32 5.91
C VAL A 197 -1.14 1.19 5.73
N TRP A 198 -0.25 1.94 6.37
CA TRP A 198 -0.18 3.39 6.22
C TRP A 198 0.99 3.78 5.33
N TYR A 199 0.73 4.71 4.39
CA TYR A 199 1.73 5.24 3.47
C TYR A 199 2.14 6.63 3.94
N LEU A 200 3.37 6.76 4.45
CA LEU A 200 3.81 7.93 5.21
C LEU A 200 3.92 9.21 4.36
N GLU A 201 4.02 9.08 3.04
CA GLU A 201 3.97 10.24 2.13
C GLU A 201 2.67 11.06 2.26
N ARG A 202 1.59 10.45 2.76
CA ARG A 202 0.29 11.13 3.00
C ARG A 202 0.32 12.13 4.14
N PHE A 203 1.25 11.98 5.06
CA PHE A 203 1.31 12.78 6.29
C PHE A 203 2.02 14.12 6.09
N HIS A 204 2.81 14.27 5.02
CA HIS A 204 3.55 15.48 4.71
C HIS A 204 4.39 15.99 5.90
N PHE A 205 5.11 15.10 6.55
CA PHE A 205 5.98 15.46 7.67
C PHE A 205 7.00 16.52 7.26
N PRO A 206 7.32 17.48 8.15
CA PRO A 206 8.41 18.43 7.91
C PRO A 206 9.75 17.70 7.85
N GLU A 207 10.71 18.28 7.12
CA GLU A 207 12.02 17.64 6.87
C GLU A 207 12.78 17.30 8.14
N GLU A 208 12.62 18.10 9.19
CA GLU A 208 13.28 17.90 10.48
C GLU A 208 12.86 16.59 11.16
N LYS A 209 11.66 16.07 10.85
CA LYS A 209 11.16 14.78 11.35
C LYS A 209 11.58 13.59 10.51
N LEU A 210 12.16 13.82 9.33
CA LEU A 210 12.48 12.77 8.38
C LEU A 210 13.97 12.40 8.41
N ASN A 211 14.26 11.11 8.34
CA ASN A 211 15.61 10.65 8.02
C ASN A 211 15.77 10.60 6.50
N LEU A 212 16.42 11.61 5.93
CA LEU A 212 16.59 11.74 4.48
C LEU A 212 17.49 10.65 3.88
N SER A 213 18.39 10.04 4.67
CA SER A 213 19.26 8.96 4.21
C SER A 213 18.57 7.62 4.06
N GLY A 214 17.45 7.41 4.77
CA GLY A 214 16.65 6.19 4.73
C GLY A 214 15.19 6.49 5.07
N PRO A 215 14.43 7.09 4.13
CA PRO A 215 13.05 7.49 4.43
C PRO A 215 12.16 6.26 4.60
N ILE A 216 11.45 6.24 5.73
CA ILE A 216 10.41 5.23 5.99
C ILE A 216 9.22 5.56 5.10
N LYS A 217 8.76 4.57 4.35
CA LYS A 217 7.67 4.76 3.37
C LYS A 217 6.33 4.27 3.87
N THR A 218 6.33 3.21 4.70
CA THR A 218 5.10 2.53 5.12
C THR A 218 5.21 2.02 6.54
N ILE A 219 4.07 1.98 7.25
CA ILE A 219 3.88 1.22 8.49
C ILE A 219 2.81 0.16 8.23
N SER A 220 3.14 -1.11 8.48
CA SER A 220 2.24 -2.24 8.23
C SER A 220 1.84 -2.91 9.54
N PHE A 221 0.55 -2.97 9.80
CA PHE A 221 -0.06 -3.61 10.98
C PHE A 221 -0.46 -5.07 10.72
N LEU A 222 -0.14 -5.62 9.56
CA LEU A 222 -0.58 -6.94 9.11
C LEU A 222 -0.05 -8.10 9.95
N ASP A 223 1.08 -7.91 10.63
CA ASP A 223 1.66 -8.93 11.51
C ASP A 223 0.85 -9.12 12.80
N VAL A 224 0.08 -8.09 13.21
CA VAL A 224 -0.81 -8.15 14.37
C VAL A 224 -2.18 -8.63 13.89
N THR A 225 -2.46 -9.92 14.10
CA THR A 225 -3.64 -10.59 13.53
C THR A 225 -4.90 -10.39 14.37
N GLN A 226 -4.77 -10.28 15.70
CA GLN A 226 -5.89 -9.96 16.57
C GLN A 226 -6.33 -8.52 16.35
N LYS A 227 -7.61 -8.36 15.98
CA LYS A 227 -8.20 -7.06 15.66
C LYS A 227 -8.04 -6.04 16.78
N GLU A 228 -8.30 -6.45 18.03
CA GLU A 228 -8.21 -5.57 19.20
C GLU A 228 -6.79 -5.06 19.41
N ASN A 229 -5.79 -5.94 19.39
CA ASN A 229 -4.37 -5.57 19.51
C ASN A 229 -3.95 -4.62 18.39
N ARG A 230 -4.42 -4.88 17.15
CA ARG A 230 -4.13 -4.05 16.00
C ARG A 230 -4.74 -2.65 16.13
N GLU A 231 -6.01 -2.55 16.55
CA GLU A 231 -6.68 -1.26 16.75
C GLU A 231 -6.00 -0.43 17.84
N VAL A 232 -5.56 -1.07 18.92
CA VAL A 232 -4.79 -0.42 19.98
C VAL A 232 -3.44 0.07 19.47
N LEU A 233 -2.71 -0.74 18.70
CA LEU A 233 -1.45 -0.32 18.08
C LEU A 233 -1.65 0.83 17.08
N GLN A 234 -2.73 0.80 16.30
CA GLN A 234 -3.08 1.90 15.38
C GLN A 234 -3.38 3.19 16.17
N ALA A 235 -4.10 3.11 17.29
CA ALA A 235 -4.38 4.26 18.15
C ALA A 235 -3.08 4.84 18.73
N TYR A 236 -2.18 3.99 19.20
CA TYR A 236 -0.86 4.39 19.69
C TYR A 236 -0.03 5.08 18.61
N MET A 237 0.08 4.47 17.44
CA MET A 237 0.84 5.04 16.32
C MET A 237 0.22 6.32 15.76
N LYS A 238 -1.10 6.46 15.82
CA LYS A 238 -1.78 7.72 15.48
C LYS A 238 -1.34 8.85 16.41
N TYR A 239 -1.16 8.58 17.70
CA TYR A 239 -0.62 9.54 18.65
C TYR A 239 0.85 9.84 18.35
N GLU A 240 1.69 8.82 18.17
CA GLU A 240 3.12 8.96 17.90
C GLU A 240 3.43 9.78 16.64
N LEU A 241 2.66 9.57 15.58
CA LEU A 241 2.86 10.26 14.30
C LEU A 241 2.10 11.60 14.20
N GLY A 242 0.98 11.74 14.91
CA GLY A 242 0.10 12.90 14.77
C GLY A 242 0.27 13.98 15.83
N VAL A 243 0.72 13.62 17.03
CA VAL A 243 0.78 14.52 18.19
C VAL A 243 2.21 14.67 18.71
N SER A 244 2.99 13.58 18.74
CA SER A 244 4.38 13.62 19.22
C SER A 244 5.25 14.50 18.30
N GLU A 245 6.19 15.23 18.91
CA GLU A 245 7.19 16.01 18.18
C GLU A 245 8.41 15.19 17.75
N ASP A 246 8.43 13.91 18.08
CA ASP A 246 9.54 13.01 17.79
C ASP A 246 9.74 12.79 16.27
N ALA A 247 10.96 12.40 15.91
CA ALA A 247 11.26 11.99 14.53
C ALA A 247 10.48 10.73 14.14
N VAL A 248 10.11 10.62 12.87
CA VAL A 248 9.38 9.45 12.33
C VAL A 248 10.15 8.15 12.57
N SER A 249 11.48 8.17 12.54
CA SER A 249 12.32 7.01 12.87
C SER A 249 12.21 6.55 14.31
N ALA A 250 11.99 7.49 15.27
CA ALA A 250 11.76 7.14 16.66
C ALA A 250 10.38 6.52 16.87
N ALA A 251 9.37 7.01 16.15
CA ALA A 251 8.03 6.41 16.14
C ALA A 251 8.05 4.99 15.51
N GLU A 252 8.82 4.80 14.45
CA GLU A 252 9.01 3.48 13.82
C GLU A 252 9.72 2.50 14.77
N ASP A 253 10.76 2.94 15.47
CA ASP A 253 11.44 2.12 16.48
C ASP A 253 10.45 1.63 17.57
N ARG A 254 9.62 2.52 18.07
CA ARG A 254 8.55 2.16 19.02
C ARG A 254 7.55 1.19 18.42
N PHE A 255 7.15 1.42 17.18
CA PHE A 255 6.24 0.53 16.45
C PHE A 255 6.75 -0.89 16.41
N TYR A 256 8.00 -1.12 16.00
CA TYR A 256 8.55 -2.47 15.92
C TYR A 256 8.60 -3.17 17.28
N HIS A 257 9.00 -2.47 18.33
CA HIS A 257 9.06 -3.04 19.67
C HIS A 257 7.68 -3.44 20.19
N ILE A 258 6.67 -2.58 20.00
CA ILE A 258 5.31 -2.88 20.46
C ILE A 258 4.63 -3.92 19.57
N ARG A 259 4.83 -3.88 18.24
CA ARG A 259 4.35 -4.92 17.33
C ARG A 259 4.87 -6.30 17.74
N ASP A 260 6.17 -6.43 18.00
CA ASP A 260 6.79 -7.70 18.39
C ASP A 260 6.21 -8.21 19.71
N PHE A 261 5.94 -7.31 20.65
CA PHE A 261 5.24 -7.66 21.90
C PHE A 261 3.82 -8.16 21.65
N LEU A 262 3.03 -7.44 20.85
CA LEU A 262 1.65 -7.84 20.53
C LEU A 262 1.60 -9.18 19.81
N VAL A 263 2.48 -9.40 18.85
CA VAL A 263 2.60 -10.71 18.15
C VAL A 263 2.96 -11.84 19.14
N ALA A 264 3.79 -11.58 20.15
CA ALA A 264 4.08 -12.56 21.19
C ALA A 264 2.86 -12.84 22.07
N LEU A 265 2.09 -11.82 22.44
CA LEU A 265 0.83 -12.01 23.19
C LEU A 265 -0.21 -12.82 22.38
N GLU A 266 -0.29 -12.61 21.07
CA GLU A 266 -1.19 -13.37 20.21
C GLU A 266 -0.89 -14.88 20.21
N LYS A 267 0.38 -15.28 20.31
CA LYS A 267 0.75 -16.69 20.48
C LYS A 267 0.23 -17.28 21.80
N LEU A 268 0.02 -16.44 22.80
CA LEU A 268 -0.59 -16.81 24.07
C LEU A 268 -2.12 -16.64 24.07
N ASN A 269 -2.73 -16.32 22.91
CA ASN A 269 -4.15 -15.98 22.75
C ASN A 269 -4.61 -14.87 23.71
N CYS A 270 -3.78 -13.88 23.96
CA CYS A 270 -4.03 -12.77 24.89
C CYS A 270 -4.19 -11.44 24.17
N SER A 271 -5.19 -10.66 24.60
CA SER A 271 -5.27 -9.24 24.27
C SER A 271 -4.34 -8.44 25.17
N VAL A 272 -3.74 -7.37 24.65
CA VAL A 272 -2.92 -6.46 25.45
C VAL A 272 -3.70 -5.80 26.59
N LEU A 273 -5.02 -5.67 26.45
CA LEU A 273 -5.89 -5.07 27.46
C LEU A 273 -6.11 -6.00 28.66
N ASP A 274 -5.95 -7.30 28.46
CA ASP A 274 -6.12 -8.34 29.48
C ASP A 274 -4.80 -9.01 29.89
N CYS A 275 -3.65 -8.44 29.46
CA CYS A 275 -2.34 -9.01 29.73
C CYS A 275 -2.05 -9.08 31.23
N THR A 276 -1.84 -10.29 31.73
CA THR A 276 -1.49 -10.57 33.12
C THR A 276 0.03 -10.47 33.36
N GLU A 277 0.41 -10.39 34.65
CA GLU A 277 1.82 -10.42 35.04
C GLU A 277 2.53 -11.69 34.56
N GLU A 278 1.89 -12.84 34.68
CA GLU A 278 2.44 -14.12 34.21
C GLU A 278 2.73 -14.13 32.69
N GLN A 279 1.84 -13.57 31.88
CA GLN A 279 2.02 -13.48 30.43
C GLN A 279 3.13 -12.49 30.06
N MET A 280 3.23 -11.40 30.79
CA MET A 280 4.33 -10.46 30.64
C MET A 280 5.67 -11.09 31.02
N GLU A 281 5.74 -11.84 32.10
CA GLU A 281 6.95 -12.57 32.49
C GLU A 281 7.40 -13.59 31.44
N LEU A 282 6.45 -14.32 30.86
CA LEU A 282 6.73 -15.24 29.74
C LEU A 282 7.36 -14.50 28.55
N TYR A 283 6.80 -13.36 28.17
CA TYR A 283 7.36 -12.54 27.09
C TYR A 283 8.76 -12.01 27.43
N LEU A 284 8.96 -11.49 28.64
CA LEU A 284 10.25 -10.96 29.05
C LEU A 284 11.32 -12.06 29.14
N LYS A 285 10.92 -13.27 29.52
CA LYS A 285 11.80 -14.45 29.50
C LYS A 285 12.19 -14.82 28.06
N GLU A 286 11.23 -14.91 27.15
CA GLU A 286 11.50 -15.12 25.72
C GLU A 286 12.46 -14.07 25.17
N LEU A 287 12.26 -12.80 25.58
CA LEU A 287 13.14 -11.71 25.16
C LEU A 287 14.56 -11.84 25.72
N GLN A 288 14.73 -12.38 26.94
CA GLN A 288 16.05 -12.66 27.52
C GLN A 288 16.81 -13.77 26.81
N GLU A 289 16.08 -14.76 26.29
CA GLU A 289 16.67 -15.88 25.53
C GLU A 289 17.23 -15.45 24.16
N LYS A 290 16.86 -14.27 23.64
CA LYS A 290 17.34 -13.73 22.35
C LYS A 290 18.78 -13.21 22.34
N GLU A 291 19.58 -13.42 23.41
CA GLU A 291 20.99 -12.98 23.50
C GLU A 291 21.20 -11.48 23.16
N ILE A 292 20.22 -10.63 23.45
CA ILE A 292 20.32 -9.19 23.22
C ILE A 292 21.12 -8.49 24.33
N SER A 293 21.73 -7.33 23.99
CA SER A 293 22.49 -6.54 24.98
C SER A 293 21.59 -6.01 26.10
N ALA A 294 22.17 -5.76 27.30
CA ALA A 294 21.45 -5.14 28.40
C ALA A 294 20.79 -3.81 27.98
N LYS A 295 21.48 -3.01 27.17
CA LYS A 295 20.95 -1.76 26.62
C LYS A 295 19.72 -2.00 25.74
N THR A 296 19.79 -2.95 24.82
CA THR A 296 18.66 -3.32 23.94
C THR A 296 17.48 -3.81 24.76
N PHE A 297 17.73 -4.68 25.74
CA PHE A 297 16.68 -5.17 26.64
C PHE A 297 16.00 -4.03 27.40
N ASN A 298 16.76 -3.09 27.94
CA ASN A 298 16.21 -1.90 28.63
C ASN A 298 15.38 -1.00 27.72
N ILE A 299 15.72 -0.95 26.41
CA ILE A 299 14.91 -0.24 25.43
C ILE A 299 13.52 -0.91 25.32
N TYR A 300 13.43 -2.23 25.22
CA TYR A 300 12.14 -2.93 25.21
C TYR A 300 11.31 -2.60 26.46
N ILE A 301 11.91 -2.67 27.66
CA ILE A 301 11.23 -2.28 28.92
C ILE A 301 10.70 -0.85 28.84
N SER A 302 11.53 0.10 28.42
CA SER A 302 11.13 1.50 28.31
C SER A 302 10.00 1.71 27.29
N ARG A 303 10.00 1.01 26.14
CA ARG A 303 8.94 1.09 25.14
C ARG A 303 7.61 0.52 25.65
N LEU A 304 7.65 -0.59 26.40
CA LEU A 304 6.47 -1.16 27.05
C LEU A 304 5.87 -0.19 28.08
N VAL A 305 6.71 0.40 28.94
CA VAL A 305 6.26 1.38 29.92
C VAL A 305 5.59 2.57 29.24
N HIS A 306 6.20 3.10 28.19
CA HIS A 306 5.65 4.21 27.41
C HIS A 306 4.29 3.85 26.78
N PHE A 307 4.20 2.65 26.21
CA PHE A 307 2.97 2.17 25.58
C PHE A 307 1.82 1.99 26.60
N TYR A 308 2.07 1.32 27.72
CA TYR A 308 1.05 1.17 28.78
C TYR A 308 0.67 2.52 29.40
N SER A 309 1.61 3.45 29.52
CA SER A 309 1.33 4.82 29.98
C SER A 309 0.41 5.56 29.00
N PHE A 310 0.64 5.37 27.67
CA PHE A 310 -0.27 5.88 26.65
C PHE A 310 -1.67 5.28 26.81
N LEU A 311 -1.79 3.95 26.94
CA LEU A 311 -3.08 3.28 27.09
C LEU A 311 -3.86 3.82 28.30
N ALA A 312 -3.20 3.90 29.46
CA ALA A 312 -3.82 4.41 30.68
C ALA A 312 -4.28 5.87 30.52
N ALA A 313 -3.44 6.72 29.91
CA ALA A 313 -3.76 8.13 29.66
C ALA A 313 -4.94 8.33 28.69
N HIS A 314 -5.18 7.36 27.79
CA HIS A 314 -6.28 7.40 26.81
C HIS A 314 -7.52 6.62 27.26
N GLY A 315 -7.60 6.28 28.56
CA GLY A 315 -8.81 5.69 29.15
C GLY A 315 -8.99 4.20 28.93
N TYR A 316 -7.99 3.48 28.45
CA TYR A 316 -8.03 2.02 28.44
C TYR A 316 -7.90 1.49 29.88
N PRO A 317 -8.68 0.48 30.27
CA PRO A 317 -8.71 -0.04 31.64
C PRO A 317 -7.51 -0.95 31.94
N VAL A 318 -6.30 -0.45 31.72
CA VAL A 318 -5.06 -1.22 31.86
C VAL A 318 -4.14 -0.63 32.91
N ARG A 319 -3.33 -1.50 33.51
CA ARG A 319 -2.17 -1.13 34.34
C ARG A 319 -0.94 -1.80 33.74
N ILE A 320 0.23 -1.24 34.03
CA ILE A 320 1.49 -1.90 33.65
C ILE A 320 1.55 -3.24 34.41
N PRO A 321 1.58 -4.39 33.71
CA PRO A 321 1.49 -5.70 34.37
C PRO A 321 2.85 -6.20 34.89
N PHE A 322 3.78 -5.32 35.20
CA PHE A 322 5.11 -5.63 35.76
C PHE A 322 5.72 -4.39 36.42
N GLU A 323 6.67 -4.61 37.34
CA GLU A 323 7.45 -3.52 37.92
C GLU A 323 8.75 -3.32 37.10
N PRO A 324 8.88 -2.23 36.33
CA PRO A 324 10.01 -2.03 35.42
C PRO A 324 11.39 -2.07 36.10
N ALA A 325 11.45 -1.60 37.38
CA ALA A 325 12.70 -1.54 38.11
C ALA A 325 13.33 -2.93 38.36
N TYR A 326 12.50 -3.98 38.49
CA TYR A 326 13.01 -5.33 38.71
C TYR A 326 13.60 -5.98 37.46
N TYR A 327 13.20 -5.51 36.26
CA TYR A 327 13.62 -6.09 34.96
C TYR A 327 14.75 -5.30 34.29
N THR A 328 14.97 -4.04 34.70
CA THR A 328 16.03 -3.21 34.14
C THR A 328 17.41 -3.79 34.46
N LYS A 329 18.19 -4.08 33.40
CA LYS A 329 19.54 -4.66 33.51
C LYS A 329 20.57 -3.55 33.67
N LYS A 330 21.62 -3.81 34.49
CA LYS A 330 22.77 -2.92 34.60
C LYS A 330 23.54 -2.92 33.23
N GLU A 331 23.65 -1.75 32.64
CA GLU A 331 24.46 -1.58 31.43
C GLU A 331 25.95 -1.51 31.83
N VAL A 332 26.75 -2.38 31.22
CA VAL A 332 28.20 -2.34 31.35
C VAL A 332 28.72 -1.75 30.05
N PRO A 333 29.31 -0.54 30.10
CA PRO A 333 29.91 0.06 28.90
C PRO A 333 31.05 -0.83 28.41
N ILE A 334 30.92 -1.36 27.21
CA ILE A 334 32.03 -2.04 26.55
C ILE A 334 32.85 -0.95 25.86
N HIS A 335 33.98 -0.61 26.47
CA HIS A 335 34.97 0.23 25.84
C HIS A 335 35.71 -0.56 24.79
N HIS A 336 35.34 -0.38 23.53
CA HIS A 336 36.20 -0.76 22.42
C HIS A 336 37.28 0.31 22.29
N ASP A 337 38.53 -0.06 22.46
CA ASP A 337 39.63 0.82 22.08
C ASP A 337 39.54 1.10 20.58
N ARG A 338 39.22 2.33 20.24
CA ARG A 338 39.11 2.80 18.87
C ARG A 338 40.37 3.55 18.44
N SER A 339 41.43 3.51 19.27
CA SER A 339 42.69 4.10 18.91
C SER A 339 43.26 3.41 17.68
N VAL A 340 43.64 4.21 16.71
CA VAL A 340 44.32 3.73 15.51
C VAL A 340 45.77 3.60 15.87
N PRO A 341 46.41 2.44 15.68
CA PRO A 341 47.85 2.28 15.92
C PRO A 341 48.66 3.35 15.17
N GLU A 342 49.69 3.87 15.79
CA GLU A 342 50.48 4.98 15.27
C GLU A 342 50.99 4.72 13.83
N GLN A 343 51.36 3.47 13.56
CA GLN A 343 51.81 3.06 12.24
C GLN A 343 50.74 3.22 11.17
N ILE A 344 49.50 2.78 11.47
CA ILE A 344 48.32 2.94 10.57
C ILE A 344 47.98 4.40 10.40
N SER A 345 48.09 5.21 11.46
CA SER A 345 47.88 6.63 11.43
C SER A 345 48.84 7.33 10.46
N ARG A 346 50.10 6.96 10.51
CA ARG A 346 51.11 7.51 9.57
C ARG A 346 50.81 7.08 8.14
N GLU A 347 50.47 5.80 7.90
CA GLU A 347 50.11 5.33 6.55
C GLU A 347 48.86 6.07 5.98
N ILE A 348 47.87 6.35 6.81
CA ILE A 348 46.68 7.10 6.41
C ILE A 348 47.08 8.53 6.01
N LEU A 349 47.91 9.20 6.83
CA LEU A 349 48.38 10.56 6.54
C LEU A 349 49.22 10.64 5.24
N GLU A 350 50.10 9.68 5.02
CA GLU A 350 50.89 9.58 3.78
C GLU A 350 50.01 9.39 2.53
N LYS A 351 48.93 8.63 2.65
CA LYS A 351 48.00 8.32 1.55
C LYS A 351 46.83 9.31 1.46
N LEU A 352 46.77 10.33 2.31
CA LEU A 352 45.65 11.25 2.41
C LEU A 352 45.37 12.00 1.11
N GLY A 353 46.42 12.22 0.30
CA GLY A 353 46.31 12.84 -1.03
C GLY A 353 45.49 12.03 -2.05
N ASN A 354 45.29 10.71 -1.81
CA ASN A 354 44.52 9.84 -2.68
C ASN A 354 43.00 9.90 -2.40
N PHE A 355 42.59 10.56 -1.31
CA PHE A 355 41.18 10.72 -0.96
C PHE A 355 40.55 11.92 -1.69
N PRO A 356 39.26 11.84 -2.07
CA PRO A 356 38.52 12.99 -2.51
C PRO A 356 38.60 14.13 -1.50
N GLU A 357 38.64 15.37 -2.00
CA GLU A 357 38.90 16.56 -1.19
C GLU A 357 37.99 16.69 0.05
N HIS A 358 36.71 16.45 -0.12
CA HIS A 358 35.73 16.51 0.98
C HIS A 358 36.02 15.51 2.09
N LEU A 359 36.42 14.28 1.76
CA LEU A 359 36.81 13.25 2.75
C LEU A 359 38.13 13.60 3.41
N ARG A 360 39.06 14.15 2.68
CA ARG A 360 40.35 14.62 3.22
C ARG A 360 40.15 15.71 4.25
N ILE A 361 39.32 16.72 3.93
CA ILE A 361 39.01 17.84 4.84
C ILE A 361 38.29 17.30 6.09
N MET A 362 37.31 16.40 5.93
CA MET A 362 36.61 15.82 7.06
C MET A 362 37.53 15.00 7.96
N PHE A 363 38.45 14.21 7.38
CA PHE A 363 39.44 13.45 8.14
C PHE A 363 40.38 14.35 8.93
N LEU A 364 40.91 15.39 8.28
CA LEU A 364 41.83 16.35 8.92
C LEU A 364 41.15 17.12 10.04
N HIS A 365 39.88 17.47 9.89
CA HIS A 365 39.10 18.14 10.93
C HIS A 365 38.94 17.26 12.17
N VAL A 366 38.56 15.99 12.00
CA VAL A 366 38.43 15.05 13.11
C VAL A 366 39.78 14.67 13.74
N TRP A 367 40.85 14.65 12.94
CA TRP A 367 42.20 14.33 13.41
C TRP A 367 42.85 15.48 14.20
N GLY A 368 42.51 16.70 13.85
CA GLY A 368 43.12 17.93 14.48
C GLY A 368 42.35 18.42 15.71
N THR A 369 41.19 17.86 16.04
CA THR A 369 40.39 18.17 17.22
C THR A 369 40.51 17.04 18.27
#